data_49722006cd7d9de40e828c776eea2d4b
#
_entry.id   49722006cd7d9de40e828c776eea2d4b
#
_cell.length_a   1.000
_cell.length_b   1.000
_cell.length_c   1.000
_cell.angle_alpha   90.00
_cell.angle_beta   90.00
_cell.angle_gamma   90.00
#
_symmetry.space_group_name_H-M   'P 1'
#
loop_
_entity.id
_entity.type
_entity.pdbx_description
1 polymer ?
#
loop_
_entity_poly.entity_id
_entity_poly.type
_entity_poly.pdbx_seq_one_letter_code
_entity_poly.pdbx_strand_id
1 'polypeptide(L)'
;MKYIDGGICAAKGFKASGTYCGIKKPNVENFDPQIKHKNDICLFTSDVLCNAAAVYTQNKVKGAPILVTKANLEKSGNKAIAVIANSKNANTCNADGVEKADKMCELVANELNIPKEQVIVASTGVIGQVLPIEPIEKAVPILVKELDYGKNEEASTAIMTTDTIKKEYAVEFEIGGVKCTLGGMAKGSGMIHPNMATTLNFITSDCAVSSKMLQKALSEIVKVTYNCLSVDCDASTNDMVSLMANGLAGNEEIACEGKEFDTFKNALYEVMANLTRMLAKDGEGASKLLECICDGAPDKDTAITVAKSVVCSSLFKAAMFGEDANWGRVLCAIGYANAEFDINKVDVDLRSKYGTVEVCKNGSGIEFSEEKAAKVLSSDEIYIDINLNQGNENATAWGCDLTYDYVKINGDYRT
;
A
#
# COMPACT_ATOMS: atom_id res chain seq x y z
N MET A 1 18.05 11.71 -3.23
CA MET A 1 17.61 10.36 -2.78
C MET A 1 18.19 9.29 -3.68
N LYS A 2 18.45 8.11 -3.13
CA LYS A 2 19.01 6.97 -3.85
C LYS A 2 18.24 5.71 -3.44
N TYR A 3 17.75 4.95 -4.42
CA TYR A 3 17.18 3.63 -4.19
C TYR A 3 18.22 2.67 -3.59
N ILE A 4 17.78 1.86 -2.64
CA ILE A 4 18.55 0.76 -2.04
C ILE A 4 17.66 -0.46 -1.83
N ASP A 5 18.25 -1.65 -1.75
CA ASP A 5 17.55 -2.88 -1.37
C ASP A 5 17.34 -2.98 0.15
N GLY A 6 16.52 -3.93 0.58
CA GLY A 6 16.35 -4.30 1.99
C GLY A 6 14.96 -4.03 2.58
N GLY A 7 14.05 -3.40 1.84
CA GLY A 7 12.67 -3.20 2.30
C GLY A 7 12.61 -2.63 3.71
N ILE A 8 11.81 -3.24 4.59
CA ILE A 8 11.67 -2.80 6.00
C ILE A 8 12.94 -2.99 6.85
N CYS A 9 13.90 -3.81 6.42
CA CYS A 9 15.17 -4.00 7.09
C CYS A 9 16.27 -3.06 6.59
N ALA A 10 16.01 -2.22 5.58
CA ALA A 10 16.99 -1.28 5.04
C ALA A 10 17.40 -0.23 6.08
N ALA A 11 16.47 0.24 6.90
CA ALA A 11 16.73 1.19 7.96
C ALA A 11 17.50 0.53 9.11
N LYS A 12 18.52 1.21 9.62
CA LYS A 12 19.40 0.70 10.69
C LYS A 12 18.60 0.29 11.93
N GLY A 13 18.93 -0.90 12.47
CA GLY A 13 18.34 -1.42 13.71
C GLY A 13 16.98 -2.11 13.52
N PHE A 14 16.52 -2.34 12.30
CA PHE A 14 15.32 -3.13 12.04
C PHE A 14 15.65 -4.55 11.61
N LYS A 15 15.02 -5.53 12.26
CA LYS A 15 15.11 -6.96 11.99
C LYS A 15 13.74 -7.50 11.62
N ALA A 16 13.71 -8.53 10.80
CA ALA A 16 12.49 -9.21 10.44
C ALA A 16 12.62 -10.74 10.49
N SER A 17 11.51 -11.42 10.51
CA SER A 17 11.38 -12.86 10.33
C SER A 17 10.03 -13.19 9.74
N GLY A 18 9.91 -14.34 9.09
CA GLY A 18 8.66 -14.84 8.56
C GLY A 18 8.66 -16.37 8.54
N THR A 19 7.53 -16.98 8.88
CA THR A 19 7.39 -18.44 8.90
C THR A 19 6.00 -18.89 8.48
N TYR A 20 5.85 -20.15 8.19
CA TYR A 20 4.57 -20.81 8.02
C TYR A 20 4.13 -21.40 9.36
N CYS A 21 2.96 -20.98 9.86
CA CYS A 21 2.37 -21.52 11.09
C CYS A 21 1.08 -22.33 10.86
N GLY A 22 0.51 -22.28 9.65
CA GLY A 22 -0.65 -23.09 9.28
C GLY A 22 -1.98 -22.45 9.68
N ILE A 23 -2.10 -21.13 9.58
CA ILE A 23 -3.36 -20.41 9.81
C ILE A 23 -4.45 -20.91 8.86
N LYS A 24 -4.13 -21.09 7.58
CA LYS A 24 -4.98 -21.79 6.63
C LYS A 24 -4.45 -23.22 6.50
N LYS A 25 -5.15 -24.19 7.13
CA LYS A 25 -4.82 -25.60 6.94
C LYS A 25 -4.95 -25.94 5.45
N PRO A 26 -3.94 -26.60 4.84
CA PRO A 26 -4.07 -27.13 3.51
C PRO A 26 -5.27 -28.07 3.44
N ASN A 27 -5.95 -28.11 2.30
CA ASN A 27 -7.05 -29.04 2.08
C ASN A 27 -6.51 -30.48 2.33
N VAL A 28 -7.10 -31.21 3.27
CA VAL A 28 -6.55 -32.48 3.81
C VAL A 28 -6.37 -33.54 2.71
N GLU A 29 -7.14 -33.44 1.62
CA GLU A 29 -7.07 -34.38 0.49
C GLU A 29 -5.80 -34.25 -0.35
N ASN A 30 -5.06 -33.13 -0.27
CA ASN A 30 -3.85 -32.87 -1.06
C ASN A 30 -2.67 -32.38 -0.19
N PHE A 31 -2.67 -32.70 1.11
CA PHE A 31 -1.56 -32.32 1.98
C PHE A 31 -0.32 -33.17 1.66
N ASP A 32 0.64 -32.56 0.95
CA ASP A 32 1.99 -33.12 0.80
C ASP A 32 2.93 -32.43 1.81
N PRO A 33 3.43 -33.14 2.81
CA PRO A 33 4.36 -32.59 3.80
C PRO A 33 5.72 -32.19 3.19
N GLN A 34 6.01 -32.59 1.93
CA GLN A 34 7.24 -32.20 1.21
C GLN A 34 7.08 -30.86 0.48
N ILE A 35 5.87 -30.34 0.30
CA ILE A 35 5.66 -29.05 -0.32
C ILE A 35 6.01 -27.94 0.68
N LYS A 36 6.98 -27.10 0.32
CA LYS A 36 7.33 -25.91 1.08
C LYS A 36 6.14 -24.94 1.06
N HIS A 37 5.44 -24.82 2.17
CA HIS A 37 4.31 -23.88 2.32
C HIS A 37 4.82 -22.44 2.32
N LYS A 38 4.02 -21.53 1.75
CA LYS A 38 4.30 -20.07 1.82
C LYS A 38 4.15 -19.62 3.27
N ASN A 39 5.04 -18.74 3.73
CA ASN A 39 4.92 -18.08 5.02
C ASN A 39 3.55 -17.43 5.16
N ASP A 40 2.97 -17.43 6.36
CA ASP A 40 1.65 -16.87 6.66
C ASP A 40 1.62 -15.98 7.92
N ILE A 41 2.78 -15.84 8.58
CA ILE A 41 2.98 -14.94 9.71
C ILE A 41 4.39 -14.35 9.67
N CYS A 42 4.51 -13.06 10.01
CA CYS A 42 5.79 -12.39 10.18
C CYS A 42 5.86 -11.57 11.46
N LEU A 43 7.08 -11.32 11.89
CA LEU A 43 7.46 -10.40 12.95
C LEU A 43 8.58 -9.51 12.45
N PHE A 44 8.50 -8.21 12.71
CA PHE A 44 9.66 -7.34 12.59
C PHE A 44 9.76 -6.42 13.81
N THR A 45 10.99 -6.06 14.16
CA THR A 45 11.29 -5.35 15.38
C THR A 45 12.37 -4.30 15.15
N SER A 46 12.40 -3.29 16.02
CA SER A 46 13.53 -2.36 16.14
C SER A 46 14.38 -2.70 17.37
N ASP A 47 15.69 -2.48 17.28
CA ASP A 47 16.62 -2.64 18.40
C ASP A 47 16.37 -1.64 19.54
N VAL A 48 15.69 -0.52 19.26
CA VAL A 48 15.35 0.51 20.23
C VAL A 48 13.89 0.97 20.04
N LEU A 49 13.33 1.61 21.06
CA LEU A 49 11.96 2.13 21.03
C LEU A 49 11.81 3.19 19.95
N CYS A 50 10.86 2.98 19.04
CA CYS A 50 10.54 3.88 17.94
C CYS A 50 9.46 4.89 18.30
N ASN A 51 9.54 6.08 17.74
CA ASN A 51 8.36 6.90 17.48
C ASN A 51 7.53 6.20 16.39
N ALA A 52 6.20 6.21 16.53
CA ALA A 52 5.31 5.54 15.61
C ALA A 52 4.15 6.43 15.18
N ALA A 53 3.65 6.18 13.97
CA ALA A 53 2.44 6.77 13.44
C ALA A 53 1.67 5.72 12.64
N ALA A 54 0.35 5.85 12.57
CA ALA A 54 -0.46 4.97 11.73
C ALA A 54 -1.69 5.67 11.18
N VAL A 55 -2.14 5.20 10.01
CA VAL A 55 -3.43 5.54 9.42
C VAL A 55 -4.18 4.25 9.08
N TYR A 56 -5.50 4.32 9.13
CA TYR A 56 -6.37 3.15 9.08
C TYR A 56 -7.53 3.33 8.12
N THR A 57 -8.11 2.21 7.68
CA THR A 57 -9.34 2.21 6.88
C THR A 57 -10.47 3.03 7.51
N GLN A 58 -11.22 3.72 6.67
CA GLN A 58 -12.47 4.40 7.06
C GLN A 58 -13.70 3.50 6.89
N ASN A 59 -13.53 2.25 6.42
CA ASN A 59 -14.63 1.31 6.38
C ASN A 59 -15.29 1.22 7.77
N LYS A 60 -16.61 1.22 7.80
CA LYS A 60 -17.38 1.09 9.07
C LYS A 60 -17.18 -0.28 9.72
N VAL A 61 -16.99 -1.31 8.88
CA VAL A 61 -16.59 -2.64 9.32
C VAL A 61 -15.07 -2.64 9.47
N LYS A 62 -14.58 -2.68 10.70
CA LYS A 62 -13.15 -2.67 11.00
C LYS A 62 -12.68 -4.01 11.52
N GLY A 63 -11.58 -4.49 11.00
CA GLY A 63 -10.88 -5.66 11.53
C GLY A 63 -10.42 -5.43 12.98
N ALA A 64 -10.49 -6.47 13.79
CA ALA A 64 -10.07 -6.41 15.18
C ALA A 64 -8.62 -5.94 15.38
N PRO A 65 -7.65 -6.30 14.52
CA PRO A 65 -6.27 -5.79 14.60
C PRO A 65 -6.18 -4.26 14.54
N ILE A 66 -7.05 -3.61 13.75
CA ILE A 66 -7.10 -2.13 13.68
C ILE A 66 -7.46 -1.52 15.03
N LEU A 67 -8.45 -2.11 15.72
CA LEU A 67 -8.92 -1.62 17.01
C LEU A 67 -7.84 -1.78 18.09
N VAL A 68 -7.18 -2.94 18.11
CA VAL A 68 -6.12 -3.25 19.08
C VAL A 68 -4.88 -2.38 18.82
N THR A 69 -4.41 -2.28 17.58
CA THR A 69 -3.24 -1.44 17.22
C THR A 69 -3.48 0.03 17.58
N LYS A 70 -4.67 0.56 17.26
CA LYS A 70 -5.02 1.95 17.62
C LYS A 70 -4.96 2.16 19.13
N ALA A 71 -5.56 1.26 19.91
CA ALA A 71 -5.55 1.35 21.38
C ALA A 71 -4.13 1.21 21.96
N ASN A 72 -3.29 0.33 21.39
CA ASN A 72 -1.91 0.15 21.82
C ASN A 72 -1.06 1.40 21.57
N LEU A 73 -1.12 1.96 20.36
CA LEU A 73 -0.39 3.20 20.04
C LEU A 73 -0.85 4.37 20.89
N GLU A 74 -2.14 4.48 21.17
CA GLU A 74 -2.68 5.52 22.06
C GLU A 74 -2.14 5.36 23.51
N LYS A 75 -2.15 4.15 24.06
CA LYS A 75 -1.64 3.84 25.40
C LYS A 75 -0.12 3.99 25.51
N SER A 76 0.64 3.62 24.48
CA SER A 76 2.10 3.75 24.48
C SER A 76 2.60 5.17 24.21
N GLY A 77 1.70 6.13 23.94
CA GLY A 77 2.08 7.50 23.53
C GLY A 77 2.69 7.54 22.13
N ASN A 78 2.17 6.73 21.20
CA ASN A 78 2.66 6.57 19.83
C ASN A 78 4.11 6.06 19.79
N LYS A 79 4.39 5.02 20.58
CA LYS A 79 5.66 4.30 20.60
C LYS A 79 5.44 2.83 20.25
N ALA A 80 6.38 2.25 19.51
CA ALA A 80 6.35 0.82 19.17
C ALA A 80 7.77 0.25 19.08
N ILE A 81 7.89 -1.07 19.31
CA ILE A 81 9.12 -1.85 19.11
C ILE A 81 8.90 -2.94 18.07
N ALA A 82 7.71 -3.55 18.05
CA ALA A 82 7.44 -4.73 17.24
C ALA A 82 6.16 -4.60 16.42
N VAL A 83 6.13 -5.31 15.29
CA VAL A 83 4.93 -5.52 14.49
C VAL A 83 4.78 -7.01 14.21
N ILE A 84 3.63 -7.59 14.55
CA ILE A 84 3.24 -8.94 14.15
C ILE A 84 2.12 -8.86 13.12
N ALA A 85 2.27 -9.57 12.00
CA ALA A 85 1.24 -9.58 10.96
C ALA A 85 1.02 -11.00 10.43
N ASN A 86 -0.24 -11.38 10.23
CA ASN A 86 -0.60 -12.64 9.58
C ASN A 86 -1.37 -12.43 8.28
N SER A 87 -1.20 -13.37 7.36
CA SER A 87 -2.08 -13.53 6.20
C SER A 87 -3.08 -14.69 6.40
N LYS A 88 -3.91 -14.93 5.40
CA LYS A 88 -4.93 -16.00 5.30
C LYS A 88 -6.21 -15.80 6.12
N ASN A 89 -6.19 -15.03 7.19
CA ASN A 89 -7.34 -14.72 8.04
C ASN A 89 -7.31 -13.24 8.41
N ALA A 90 -8.37 -12.50 8.11
CA ALA A 90 -8.47 -11.06 8.35
C ALA A 90 -8.78 -10.72 9.82
N ASN A 91 -9.22 -11.69 10.61
CA ASN A 91 -9.71 -11.48 11.96
C ASN A 91 -10.74 -10.34 12.04
N THR A 92 -11.73 -10.42 11.14
CA THR A 92 -12.79 -9.42 10.97
C THR A 92 -14.14 -10.08 11.05
N CYS A 93 -15.12 -9.43 11.68
CA CYS A 93 -16.47 -9.92 11.92
C CYS A 93 -16.52 -11.18 12.82
N ASN A 94 -15.56 -11.33 13.70
CA ASN A 94 -15.50 -12.43 14.68
C ASN A 94 -15.81 -11.91 16.08
N ALA A 95 -16.60 -12.65 16.85
CA ALA A 95 -16.97 -12.26 18.21
C ALA A 95 -15.77 -12.17 19.17
N ASP A 96 -14.75 -13.01 18.97
CA ASP A 96 -13.50 -13.10 19.75
C ASP A 96 -12.33 -12.36 19.09
N GLY A 97 -12.58 -11.59 18.01
CA GLY A 97 -11.52 -11.03 17.19
C GLY A 97 -10.57 -10.09 17.95
N VAL A 98 -11.11 -9.23 18.81
CA VAL A 98 -10.31 -8.30 19.62
C VAL A 98 -9.44 -9.06 20.63
N GLU A 99 -10.00 -10.08 21.31
CA GLU A 99 -9.27 -10.94 22.23
C GLU A 99 -8.10 -11.63 21.52
N LYS A 100 -8.34 -12.20 20.32
CA LYS A 100 -7.30 -12.87 19.52
C LYS A 100 -6.20 -11.91 19.06
N ALA A 101 -6.55 -10.70 18.59
CA ALA A 101 -5.57 -9.71 18.19
C ALA A 101 -4.75 -9.21 19.40
N ASP A 102 -5.38 -8.99 20.55
CA ASP A 102 -4.70 -8.60 21.78
C ASP A 102 -3.76 -9.72 22.26
N LYS A 103 -4.19 -11.00 22.14
CA LYS A 103 -3.37 -12.17 22.46
C LYS A 103 -2.12 -12.26 21.57
N MET A 104 -2.22 -11.95 20.28
CA MET A 104 -1.04 -11.88 19.41
C MET A 104 -0.01 -10.86 19.92
N CYS A 105 -0.46 -9.67 20.36
CA CYS A 105 0.42 -8.69 20.98
C CYS A 105 1.04 -9.17 22.28
N GLU A 106 0.26 -9.83 23.16
CA GLU A 106 0.73 -10.42 24.42
C GLU A 106 1.83 -11.46 24.19
N LEU A 107 1.64 -12.36 23.23
CA LEU A 107 2.62 -13.40 22.90
C LEU A 107 3.97 -12.81 22.50
N VAL A 108 3.96 -11.82 21.59
CA VAL A 108 5.18 -11.12 21.17
C VAL A 108 5.81 -10.35 22.32
N ALA A 109 5.00 -9.63 23.10
CA ALA A 109 5.47 -8.86 24.24
C ALA A 109 6.20 -9.72 25.28
N ASN A 110 5.64 -10.91 25.57
CA ASN A 110 6.23 -11.85 26.52
C ASN A 110 7.57 -12.40 26.02
N GLU A 111 7.67 -12.80 24.75
CA GLU A 111 8.91 -13.33 24.16
C GLU A 111 10.03 -12.26 24.03
N LEU A 112 9.65 -11.02 23.75
CA LEU A 112 10.60 -9.90 23.63
C LEU A 112 10.86 -9.18 24.96
N ASN A 113 10.13 -9.49 26.02
CA ASN A 113 10.16 -8.82 27.32
C ASN A 113 9.94 -7.30 27.20
N ILE A 114 8.88 -6.90 26.50
CA ILE A 114 8.47 -5.51 26.26
C ILE A 114 7.01 -5.28 26.69
N PRO A 115 6.59 -4.03 26.92
CA PRO A 115 5.16 -3.72 27.12
C PRO A 115 4.32 -4.11 25.90
N LYS A 116 3.16 -4.73 26.13
CA LYS A 116 2.24 -5.17 25.08
C LYS A 116 1.80 -3.99 24.18
N GLU A 117 1.62 -2.83 24.76
CA GLU A 117 1.21 -1.60 24.06
C GLU A 117 2.25 -1.10 23.03
N GLN A 118 3.47 -1.64 23.06
CA GLN A 118 4.52 -1.35 22.08
C GLN A 118 4.52 -2.34 20.89
N VAL A 119 3.48 -3.20 20.80
CA VAL A 119 3.30 -4.13 19.68
C VAL A 119 2.15 -3.68 18.80
N ILE A 120 2.43 -3.52 17.52
CA ILE A 120 1.45 -3.31 16.45
C ILE A 120 1.02 -4.69 15.94
N VAL A 121 -0.29 -4.89 15.75
CA VAL A 121 -0.84 -6.13 15.17
C VAL A 121 -1.61 -5.84 13.90
N ALA A 122 -1.42 -6.71 12.89
CA ALA A 122 -2.13 -6.64 11.62
C ALA A 122 -2.55 -8.04 11.14
N SER A 123 -3.66 -8.11 10.42
CA SER A 123 -4.14 -9.36 9.81
C SER A 123 -4.74 -9.07 8.44
N THR A 124 -4.61 -10.02 7.51
CA THR A 124 -5.24 -9.96 6.20
C THR A 124 -5.67 -11.34 5.73
N GLY A 125 -6.67 -11.41 4.86
CA GLY A 125 -7.19 -12.66 4.30
C GLY A 125 -8.71 -12.74 4.41
N VAL A 126 -9.23 -13.93 4.71
CA VAL A 126 -10.66 -14.22 4.74
C VAL A 126 -11.34 -13.51 5.90
N ILE A 127 -12.52 -12.92 5.64
CA ILE A 127 -13.41 -12.27 6.62
C ILE A 127 -14.40 -13.30 7.16
N GLY A 128 -14.76 -13.20 8.46
CA GLY A 128 -15.81 -14.03 9.07
C GLY A 128 -15.37 -15.43 9.51
N GLN A 129 -14.08 -15.73 9.41
CA GLN A 129 -13.51 -16.97 9.94
C GLN A 129 -12.79 -16.71 11.27
N VAL A 130 -13.01 -17.59 12.26
CA VAL A 130 -12.33 -17.53 13.55
C VAL A 130 -10.82 -17.68 13.34
N LEU A 131 -10.03 -16.76 13.89
CA LEU A 131 -8.57 -16.85 13.84
C LEU A 131 -8.08 -17.95 14.79
N PRO A 132 -7.38 -18.99 14.30
CA PRO A 132 -6.79 -20.00 15.17
C PRO A 132 -5.56 -19.42 15.87
N ILE A 133 -5.61 -19.32 17.20
CA ILE A 133 -4.50 -18.71 17.96
C ILE A 133 -3.36 -19.70 18.26
N GLU A 134 -3.65 -20.98 18.40
CA GLU A 134 -2.68 -22.00 18.78
C GLU A 134 -1.51 -22.16 17.79
N PRO A 135 -1.71 -22.07 16.47
CA PRO A 135 -0.60 -22.02 15.52
C PRO A 135 0.30 -20.80 15.72
N ILE A 136 -0.29 -19.65 16.06
CA ILE A 136 0.44 -18.39 16.29
C ILE A 136 1.26 -18.48 17.58
N GLU A 137 0.69 -19.03 18.65
CA GLU A 137 1.40 -19.27 19.92
C GLU A 137 2.67 -20.11 19.72
N LYS A 138 2.60 -21.11 18.84
CA LYS A 138 3.76 -21.96 18.51
C LYS A 138 4.78 -21.25 17.60
N ALA A 139 4.32 -20.33 16.76
CA ALA A 139 5.17 -19.64 15.81
C ALA A 139 5.95 -18.46 16.41
N VAL A 140 5.37 -17.76 17.40
CA VAL A 140 6.00 -16.55 17.97
C VAL A 140 7.41 -16.79 18.53
N PRO A 141 7.69 -17.84 19.31
CA PRO A 141 9.06 -18.15 19.77
C PRO A 141 10.04 -18.40 18.60
N ILE A 142 9.55 -19.03 17.51
CA ILE A 142 10.34 -19.30 16.31
C ILE A 142 10.67 -17.97 15.61
N LEU A 143 9.67 -17.12 15.42
CA LEU A 143 9.84 -15.80 14.80
C LEU A 143 10.85 -14.95 15.56
N VAL A 144 10.75 -14.89 16.88
CA VAL A 144 11.69 -14.12 17.73
C VAL A 144 13.12 -14.64 17.61
N LYS A 145 13.29 -15.97 17.64
CA LYS A 145 14.61 -16.62 17.49
C LYS A 145 15.25 -16.36 16.12
N GLU A 146 14.41 -16.21 15.09
CA GLU A 146 14.85 -16.08 13.70
C GLU A 146 14.95 -14.64 13.22
N LEU A 147 14.74 -13.63 14.08
CA LEU A 147 14.91 -12.22 13.73
C LEU A 147 16.31 -11.92 13.21
N ASP A 148 16.37 -11.36 12.00
CA ASP A 148 17.64 -11.00 11.35
C ASP A 148 17.48 -9.75 10.49
N TYR A 149 18.55 -8.97 10.31
CA TYR A 149 18.58 -7.74 9.52
C TYR A 149 18.41 -7.97 8.00
N GLY A 150 18.59 -9.19 7.53
CA GLY A 150 18.49 -9.58 6.11
C GLY A 150 17.21 -10.32 5.74
N LYS A 151 16.24 -10.46 6.68
CA LYS A 151 15.02 -11.26 6.44
C LYS A 151 13.77 -10.44 6.05
N ASN A 152 13.96 -9.32 5.37
CA ASN A 152 12.85 -8.53 4.81
C ASN A 152 11.98 -9.34 3.85
N GLU A 153 12.57 -10.21 3.03
CA GLU A 153 11.83 -11.04 2.05
C GLU A 153 10.90 -12.04 2.71
N GLU A 154 11.33 -12.68 3.80
CA GLU A 154 10.50 -13.61 4.58
C GLU A 154 9.28 -12.89 5.17
N ALA A 155 9.46 -11.66 5.63
CA ALA A 155 8.36 -10.86 6.18
C ALA A 155 7.40 -10.39 5.07
N SER A 156 7.92 -9.85 3.97
CA SER A 156 7.09 -9.34 2.87
C SER A 156 6.28 -10.45 2.18
N THR A 157 6.85 -11.66 2.07
CA THR A 157 6.13 -12.81 1.50
C THR A 157 5.09 -13.38 2.46
N ALA A 158 5.28 -13.29 3.78
CA ALA A 158 4.35 -13.79 4.78
C ALA A 158 3.02 -13.04 4.83
N ILE A 159 3.00 -11.77 4.41
CA ILE A 159 1.77 -10.97 4.39
C ILE A 159 0.98 -11.09 3.08
N MET A 160 1.51 -11.74 2.06
CA MET A 160 0.86 -11.91 0.77
C MET A 160 -0.37 -12.83 0.84
N THR A 161 -1.40 -12.49 0.05
CA THR A 161 -2.61 -13.32 -0.11
C THR A 161 -2.78 -13.80 -1.54
N THR A 162 -3.34 -12.98 -2.41
CA THR A 162 -3.48 -13.19 -3.85
C THR A 162 -2.37 -12.52 -4.65
N ASP A 163 -1.51 -11.78 -3.97
CA ASP A 163 -0.32 -11.14 -4.56
C ASP A 163 0.54 -12.15 -5.32
N THR A 164 1.03 -11.75 -6.50
CA THR A 164 1.92 -12.57 -7.33
C THR A 164 3.40 -12.23 -7.10
N ILE A 165 3.68 -11.01 -6.66
CA ILE A 165 5.03 -10.52 -6.35
C ILE A 165 5.08 -9.88 -4.96
N LYS A 166 6.24 -9.98 -4.29
CA LYS A 166 6.53 -9.18 -3.10
C LYS A 166 6.71 -7.72 -3.48
N LYS A 167 6.31 -6.81 -2.59
CA LYS A 167 6.39 -5.37 -2.81
C LYS A 167 7.21 -4.74 -1.71
N GLU A 168 8.41 -4.31 -2.07
CA GLU A 168 9.40 -3.70 -1.18
C GLU A 168 10.06 -2.53 -1.89
N TYR A 169 10.31 -1.44 -1.16
CA TYR A 169 11.05 -0.30 -1.68
C TYR A 169 11.75 0.44 -0.55
N ALA A 170 12.99 0.87 -0.77
CA ALA A 170 13.73 1.63 0.22
C ALA A 170 14.60 2.72 -0.44
N VAL A 171 14.82 3.81 0.29
CA VAL A 171 15.64 4.93 -0.15
C VAL A 171 16.58 5.39 0.95
N GLU A 172 17.75 5.86 0.51
CA GLU A 172 18.72 6.61 1.29
C GLU A 172 18.60 8.10 0.96
N PHE A 173 18.60 8.94 1.97
CA PHE A 173 18.51 10.40 1.87
C PHE A 173 19.35 11.07 2.96
N GLU A 174 19.40 12.40 2.97
CA GLU A 174 20.25 13.15 3.89
C GLU A 174 19.43 14.20 4.65
N ILE A 175 19.58 14.25 5.97
CA ILE A 175 19.01 15.23 6.89
C ILE A 175 20.15 15.91 7.65
N GLY A 176 20.33 17.22 7.43
CA GLY A 176 21.36 17.98 8.14
C GLY A 176 22.79 17.43 7.97
N GLY A 177 23.12 16.84 6.82
CA GLY A 177 24.40 16.19 6.56
C GLY A 177 24.51 14.75 7.09
N VAL A 178 23.45 14.22 7.72
CA VAL A 178 23.39 12.84 8.22
C VAL A 178 22.62 11.96 7.24
N LYS A 179 23.21 10.82 6.88
CA LYS A 179 22.58 9.81 6.03
C LYS A 179 21.48 9.08 6.81
N CYS A 180 20.27 9.11 6.29
CA CYS A 180 19.10 8.44 6.82
C CYS A 180 18.54 7.45 5.79
N THR A 181 17.83 6.45 6.28
CA THR A 181 17.17 5.42 5.46
C THR A 181 15.71 5.33 5.79
N LEU A 182 14.90 5.12 4.76
CA LEU A 182 13.48 4.83 4.87
C LEU A 182 13.15 3.67 3.94
N GLY A 183 12.54 2.62 4.46
CA GLY A 183 12.15 1.44 3.70
C GLY A 183 10.76 0.97 4.05
N GLY A 184 10.14 0.20 3.15
CA GLY A 184 8.81 -0.30 3.38
C GLY A 184 8.53 -1.60 2.65
N MET A 185 7.46 -2.26 3.10
CA MET A 185 6.82 -3.37 2.42
C MET A 185 5.31 -3.15 2.34
N ALA A 186 4.70 -3.68 1.28
CA ALA A 186 3.27 -3.61 1.06
C ALA A 186 2.71 -4.94 0.59
N LYS A 187 1.44 -5.19 0.90
CA LYS A 187 0.65 -6.29 0.31
C LYS A 187 -0.71 -5.77 -0.14
N GLY A 188 -1.19 -6.34 -1.21
CA GLY A 188 -2.50 -6.09 -1.78
C GLY A 188 -2.51 -6.34 -3.28
N SER A 189 -3.61 -6.94 -3.75
CA SER A 189 -3.84 -7.30 -5.14
C SER A 189 -5.32 -7.16 -5.51
N GLY A 190 -6.26 -7.51 -4.61
CA GLY A 190 -7.70 -7.26 -4.71
C GLY A 190 -8.25 -6.61 -3.46
N MET A 191 -9.53 -6.16 -3.52
CA MET A 191 -10.21 -5.34 -2.52
C MET A 191 -9.41 -4.05 -2.24
N ILE A 192 -9.09 -3.30 -3.32
CA ILE A 192 -8.23 -2.12 -3.24
C ILE A 192 -8.94 -0.89 -3.82
N HIS A 193 -9.45 -0.05 -2.93
CA HIS A 193 -9.93 1.31 -3.20
C HIS A 193 -9.78 2.18 -1.95
N PRO A 194 -8.59 2.73 -1.69
CA PRO A 194 -8.33 3.43 -0.45
C PRO A 194 -9.13 4.72 -0.27
N ASN A 195 -9.65 4.83 0.96
CA ASN A 195 -9.98 6.13 1.54
C ASN A 195 -9.36 6.13 2.94
N MET A 196 -8.14 6.70 3.09
CA MET A 196 -7.29 6.77 4.29
C MET A 196 -6.51 5.49 4.69
N ALA A 197 -6.26 4.59 3.85
CA ALA A 197 -5.36 3.42 3.76
C ALA A 197 -6.09 2.20 3.21
N THR A 198 -5.51 1.50 2.25
CA THR A 198 -6.13 0.31 1.64
C THR A 198 -5.06 -0.71 1.32
N THR A 199 -4.55 -1.39 2.25
CA THR A 199 -3.61 -2.49 2.11
C THR A 199 -2.87 -2.61 3.43
N LEU A 200 -2.12 -3.66 3.66
CA LEU A 200 -1.16 -3.64 4.75
C LEU A 200 0.16 -3.07 4.24
N ASN A 201 0.54 -1.95 4.82
CA ASN A 201 1.80 -1.28 4.53
C ASN A 201 2.56 -1.01 5.82
N PHE A 202 3.81 -1.36 5.83
CA PHE A 202 4.71 -1.16 6.95
C PHE A 202 5.93 -0.39 6.46
N ILE A 203 6.24 0.70 7.14
CA ILE A 203 7.35 1.59 6.80
C ILE A 203 8.24 1.77 8.03
N THR A 204 9.52 1.68 7.82
CA THR A 204 10.56 1.84 8.85
C THR A 204 11.55 2.92 8.47
N SER A 205 12.06 3.64 9.44
CA SER A 205 13.13 4.64 9.23
C SER A 205 14.10 4.66 10.41
N ASP A 206 15.37 4.90 10.13
CA ASP A 206 16.37 5.19 11.16
C ASP A 206 16.50 6.68 11.46
N CYS A 207 15.74 7.54 10.76
CA CYS A 207 15.70 8.98 10.99
C CYS A 207 15.07 9.32 12.35
N ALA A 208 15.63 10.28 13.07
CA ALA A 208 15.02 10.83 14.28
C ALA A 208 13.92 11.82 13.90
N VAL A 209 12.65 11.44 14.12
CA VAL A 209 11.45 12.25 13.84
C VAL A 209 10.46 12.08 14.97
N SER A 210 9.91 13.16 15.52
CA SER A 210 8.91 13.10 16.58
C SER A 210 7.62 12.42 16.12
N SER A 211 6.91 11.73 17.00
CA SER A 211 5.64 11.05 16.67
C SER A 211 4.62 12.01 16.04
N LYS A 212 4.58 13.28 16.49
CA LYS A 212 3.72 14.31 15.90
C LYS A 212 4.06 14.59 14.45
N MET A 213 5.35 14.71 14.11
CA MET A 213 5.78 14.97 12.73
C MET A 213 5.65 13.72 11.86
N LEU A 214 5.87 12.53 12.40
CA LEU A 214 5.58 11.27 11.71
C LEU A 214 4.10 11.17 11.31
N GLN A 215 3.20 11.43 12.26
CA GLN A 215 1.75 11.39 12.00
C GLN A 215 1.33 12.44 10.96
N LYS A 216 1.90 13.65 11.04
CA LYS A 216 1.65 14.70 10.05
C LYS A 216 2.12 14.28 8.66
N ALA A 217 3.37 13.83 8.52
CA ALA A 217 3.93 13.38 7.25
C ALA A 217 3.11 12.24 6.65
N LEU A 218 2.79 11.21 7.44
CA LEU A 218 2.01 10.07 6.98
C LEU A 218 0.61 10.48 6.53
N SER A 219 -0.07 11.36 7.28
CA SER A 219 -1.42 11.85 6.97
C SER A 219 -1.47 12.73 5.71
N GLU A 220 -0.41 13.46 5.39
CA GLU A 220 -0.29 14.23 4.16
C GLU A 220 0.03 13.33 2.96
N ILE A 221 1.01 12.46 3.08
CA ILE A 221 1.52 11.66 1.97
C ILE A 221 0.55 10.55 1.55
N VAL A 222 -0.20 9.95 2.49
CA VAL A 222 -1.20 8.93 2.15
C VAL A 222 -2.28 9.45 1.19
N LYS A 223 -2.61 10.74 1.27
CA LYS A 223 -3.65 11.37 0.42
C LYS A 223 -3.25 11.41 -1.05
N VAL A 224 -1.94 11.58 -1.32
CA VAL A 224 -1.41 11.72 -2.68
C VAL A 224 -0.69 10.45 -3.16
N THR A 225 -0.76 9.36 -2.42
CA THR A 225 -0.21 8.04 -2.76
C THR A 225 -1.29 6.97 -2.66
N TYR A 226 -1.35 6.23 -1.56
CA TYR A 226 -2.30 5.12 -1.43
C TYR A 226 -3.77 5.52 -1.66
N ASN A 227 -4.23 6.71 -1.23
CA ASN A 227 -5.60 7.15 -1.51
C ASN A 227 -5.87 7.46 -2.99
N CYS A 228 -4.83 7.52 -3.81
CA CYS A 228 -4.91 7.64 -5.27
C CYS A 228 -4.81 6.30 -6.01
N LEU A 229 -4.87 5.17 -5.30
CA LEU A 229 -4.85 3.82 -5.87
C LEU A 229 -6.27 3.27 -6.02
N SER A 230 -6.54 2.49 -7.08
CA SER A 230 -7.71 1.61 -7.14
C SER A 230 -7.46 0.41 -8.04
N VAL A 231 -7.82 -0.78 -7.56
CA VAL A 231 -7.89 -2.01 -8.38
C VAL A 231 -9.33 -2.32 -8.78
N ASP A 232 -10.26 -2.34 -7.83
CA ASP A 232 -11.64 -2.85 -8.01
C ASP A 232 -12.73 -1.98 -7.36
N CYS A 233 -12.38 -0.83 -6.83
CA CYS A 233 -13.29 0.09 -6.14
C CYS A 233 -13.84 -0.42 -4.80
N ASP A 234 -13.33 -1.53 -4.27
CA ASP A 234 -13.76 -2.11 -2.99
C ASP A 234 -12.80 -1.73 -1.85
N ALA A 235 -13.34 -1.09 -0.79
CA ALA A 235 -12.56 -0.68 0.38
C ALA A 235 -12.46 -1.82 1.40
N SER A 236 -11.24 -2.18 1.77
CA SER A 236 -10.99 -3.26 2.74
C SER A 236 -11.33 -2.88 4.18
N THR A 237 -11.53 -3.88 5.02
CA THR A 237 -11.81 -3.76 6.46
C THR A 237 -10.56 -3.66 7.32
N ASN A 238 -9.39 -3.99 6.78
CA ASN A 238 -8.15 -4.20 7.54
C ASN A 238 -6.99 -3.28 7.14
N ASP A 239 -7.25 -2.30 6.29
CA ASP A 239 -6.19 -1.46 5.75
C ASP A 239 -5.50 -0.65 6.83
N MET A 240 -4.17 -0.69 6.78
CA MET A 240 -3.31 0.05 7.70
C MET A 240 -2.00 0.43 7.01
N VAL A 241 -1.54 1.65 7.24
CA VAL A 241 -0.15 2.03 7.06
C VAL A 241 0.42 2.35 8.42
N SER A 242 1.47 1.65 8.84
CA SER A 242 2.25 2.01 10.04
C SER A 242 3.65 2.48 9.65
N LEU A 243 4.12 3.50 10.32
CA LEU A 243 5.45 4.09 10.15
C LEU A 243 6.15 4.13 11.50
N MET A 244 7.33 3.50 11.59
CA MET A 244 8.17 3.45 12.79
C MET A 244 9.51 4.12 12.50
N ALA A 245 9.95 5.04 13.38
CA ALA A 245 11.24 5.72 13.27
C ALA A 245 12.01 5.63 14.57
N ASN A 246 13.24 5.07 14.53
CA ASN A 246 14.02 4.73 15.71
C ASN A 246 15.17 5.71 16.03
N GLY A 247 15.49 6.65 15.12
CA GLY A 247 16.51 7.66 15.35
C GLY A 247 17.97 7.18 15.31
N LEU A 248 18.23 5.93 14.93
CA LEU A 248 19.57 5.35 14.91
C LEU A 248 20.50 5.92 13.81
N ALA A 249 19.97 6.73 12.88
CA ALA A 249 20.79 7.51 11.96
C ALA A 249 21.62 8.56 12.68
N GLY A 250 21.10 9.13 13.77
CA GLY A 250 21.81 10.11 14.60
C GLY A 250 21.68 11.56 14.11
N ASN A 251 20.69 11.86 13.25
CA ASN A 251 20.34 13.23 12.91
C ASN A 251 19.67 13.94 14.10
N GLU A 252 19.65 15.27 14.10
CA GLU A 252 18.81 16.05 15.02
C GLU A 252 17.34 15.72 14.80
N GLU A 253 16.57 15.58 15.90
CA GLU A 253 15.15 15.19 15.82
C GLU A 253 14.34 16.22 15.05
N ILE A 254 13.63 15.77 14.03
CA ILE A 254 12.66 16.59 13.31
C ILE A 254 11.41 16.75 14.18
N ALA A 255 11.33 17.86 14.92
CA ALA A 255 10.27 18.17 15.86
C ALA A 255 9.25 19.22 15.35
N CYS A 256 9.54 19.89 14.22
CA CYS A 256 8.71 20.92 13.62
C CYS A 256 8.81 20.89 12.08
N GLU A 257 7.92 21.65 11.43
CA GLU A 257 7.98 21.86 9.98
C GLU A 257 9.20 22.68 9.58
N GLY A 258 9.69 22.46 8.38
CA GLY A 258 10.86 23.12 7.80
C GLY A 258 11.54 22.22 6.77
N LYS A 259 12.71 22.62 6.34
CA LYS A 259 13.47 21.95 5.26
C LYS A 259 13.71 20.46 5.52
N GLU A 260 14.10 20.10 6.75
CA GLU A 260 14.36 18.72 7.14
C GLU A 260 13.08 17.88 7.10
N PHE A 261 11.97 18.43 7.58
CA PHE A 261 10.65 17.79 7.50
C PHE A 261 10.19 17.61 6.05
N ASP A 262 10.37 18.61 5.19
CA ASP A 262 10.04 18.50 3.77
C ASP A 262 10.93 17.45 3.06
N THR A 263 12.20 17.36 3.43
CA THR A 263 13.10 16.33 2.91
C THR A 263 12.64 14.92 3.34
N PHE A 264 12.24 14.75 4.61
CA PHE A 264 11.68 13.50 5.10
C PHE A 264 10.36 13.14 4.40
N LYS A 265 9.45 14.11 4.22
CA LYS A 265 8.19 13.89 3.47
C LYS A 265 8.44 13.46 2.03
N ASN A 266 9.42 14.06 1.37
CA ASN A 266 9.78 13.68 0.00
C ASN A 266 10.32 12.24 -0.06
N ALA A 267 11.11 11.81 0.93
CA ALA A 267 11.58 10.43 1.02
C ALA A 267 10.41 9.46 1.30
N LEU A 268 9.48 9.85 2.17
CA LEU A 268 8.27 9.08 2.45
C LEU A 268 7.37 8.97 1.21
N TYR A 269 7.19 10.07 0.48
CA TYR A 269 6.46 10.07 -0.80
C TYR A 269 7.07 9.10 -1.80
N GLU A 270 8.39 9.14 -1.98
CA GLU A 270 9.11 8.26 -2.92
C GLU A 270 8.86 6.78 -2.61
N VAL A 271 8.98 6.38 -1.33
CA VAL A 271 8.71 4.99 -0.93
C VAL A 271 7.25 4.64 -1.11
N MET A 272 6.32 5.46 -0.63
CA MET A 272 4.88 5.18 -0.69
C MET A 272 4.35 5.20 -2.12
N ALA A 273 4.81 6.10 -3.00
CA ALA A 273 4.40 6.16 -4.40
C ALA A 273 4.86 4.91 -5.18
N ASN A 274 6.12 4.46 -4.96
CA ASN A 274 6.61 3.24 -5.61
C ASN A 274 5.90 1.98 -5.11
N LEU A 275 5.62 1.87 -3.81
CA LEU A 275 4.80 0.77 -3.28
C LEU A 275 3.36 0.83 -3.83
N THR A 276 2.76 2.02 -3.96
CA THR A 276 1.44 2.21 -4.59
C THR A 276 1.44 1.72 -6.04
N ARG A 277 2.47 2.07 -6.79
CA ARG A 277 2.65 1.65 -8.18
C ARG A 277 2.78 0.13 -8.30
N MET A 278 3.54 -0.51 -7.40
CA MET A 278 3.67 -1.96 -7.35
C MET A 278 2.34 -2.64 -7.01
N LEU A 279 1.55 -2.07 -6.09
CA LEU A 279 0.22 -2.57 -5.74
C LEU A 279 -0.75 -2.51 -6.93
N ALA A 280 -0.75 -1.40 -7.68
CA ALA A 280 -1.57 -1.25 -8.88
C ALA A 280 -1.17 -2.25 -9.97
N LYS A 281 0.15 -2.41 -10.21
CA LYS A 281 0.69 -3.32 -11.24
C LYS A 281 0.37 -4.78 -10.97
N ASP A 282 0.31 -5.17 -9.69
CA ASP A 282 0.01 -6.54 -9.24
C ASP A 282 -1.49 -6.71 -8.88
N GLY A 283 -2.38 -5.88 -9.44
CA GLY A 283 -3.83 -6.07 -9.28
C GLY A 283 -4.28 -7.45 -9.75
N GLU A 284 -5.28 -8.05 -9.08
CA GLU A 284 -5.77 -9.39 -9.40
C GLU A 284 -6.14 -9.54 -10.88
N GLY A 285 -5.41 -10.43 -11.57
CA GLY A 285 -5.58 -10.70 -12.99
C GLY A 285 -5.18 -9.55 -13.93
N ALA A 286 -4.54 -8.50 -13.43
CA ALA A 286 -4.12 -7.35 -14.24
C ALA A 286 -3.04 -7.72 -15.26
N SER A 287 -3.15 -7.14 -16.44
CA SER A 287 -2.13 -7.23 -17.50
C SER A 287 -1.39 -5.91 -17.73
N LYS A 288 -1.98 -4.79 -17.29
CA LYS A 288 -1.44 -3.44 -17.50
C LYS A 288 -1.54 -2.59 -16.24
N LEU A 289 -0.46 -1.86 -15.95
CA LEU A 289 -0.48 -0.74 -15.01
C LEU A 289 -1.04 0.50 -15.70
N LEU A 290 -1.96 1.19 -15.05
CA LEU A 290 -2.52 2.46 -15.49
C LEU A 290 -2.09 3.58 -14.53
N GLU A 291 -1.41 4.60 -15.04
CA GLU A 291 -1.09 5.82 -14.31
C GLU A 291 -1.84 7.00 -14.95
N CYS A 292 -2.81 7.55 -14.24
CA CYS A 292 -3.55 8.72 -14.68
C CYS A 292 -2.95 9.97 -14.03
N ILE A 293 -2.40 10.86 -14.84
CA ILE A 293 -1.78 12.10 -14.43
C ILE A 293 -2.75 13.22 -14.81
N CYS A 294 -3.20 13.98 -13.83
CA CYS A 294 -4.04 15.16 -14.05
C CYS A 294 -3.24 16.41 -13.72
N ASP A 295 -2.95 17.21 -14.73
CA ASP A 295 -2.27 18.49 -14.65
C ASP A 295 -3.23 19.66 -14.88
N GLY A 296 -2.79 20.88 -14.58
CA GLY A 296 -3.53 22.10 -14.88
C GLY A 296 -4.84 22.26 -14.10
N ALA A 297 -4.96 21.62 -12.94
CA ALA A 297 -6.14 21.72 -12.08
C ALA A 297 -6.15 23.01 -11.25
N PRO A 298 -7.35 23.53 -10.90
CA PRO A 298 -7.46 24.73 -10.07
C PRO A 298 -6.99 24.49 -8.62
N ASP A 299 -7.12 23.28 -8.13
CA ASP A 299 -6.66 22.85 -6.79
C ASP A 299 -6.30 21.37 -6.79
N LYS A 300 -5.63 20.94 -5.69
CA LYS A 300 -5.11 19.59 -5.53
C LYS A 300 -6.21 18.53 -5.44
N ASP A 301 -7.32 18.83 -4.76
CA ASP A 301 -8.42 17.90 -4.56
C ASP A 301 -9.15 17.62 -5.87
N THR A 302 -9.31 18.64 -6.73
CA THR A 302 -9.81 18.51 -8.11
C THR A 302 -8.92 17.60 -8.93
N ALA A 303 -7.58 17.82 -8.90
CA ALA A 303 -6.64 16.95 -9.63
C ALA A 303 -6.72 15.49 -9.19
N ILE A 304 -6.76 15.22 -7.88
CA ILE A 304 -6.92 13.87 -7.31
C ILE A 304 -8.24 13.24 -7.75
N THR A 305 -9.35 13.97 -7.63
CA THR A 305 -10.69 13.48 -7.93
C THR A 305 -10.81 13.09 -9.40
N VAL A 306 -10.31 13.93 -10.32
CA VAL A 306 -10.31 13.67 -11.75
C VAL A 306 -9.45 12.46 -12.09
N ALA A 307 -8.18 12.43 -11.67
CA ALA A 307 -7.29 11.31 -11.96
C ALA A 307 -7.84 9.98 -11.43
N LYS A 308 -8.37 10.00 -10.20
CA LYS A 308 -8.95 8.81 -9.56
C LYS A 308 -10.23 8.33 -10.26
N SER A 309 -11.09 9.22 -10.76
CA SER A 309 -12.31 8.84 -11.47
C SER A 309 -12.02 7.99 -12.71
N VAL A 310 -10.93 8.28 -13.41
CA VAL A 310 -10.54 7.55 -14.62
C VAL A 310 -10.05 6.14 -14.28
N VAL A 311 -9.11 5.99 -13.32
CA VAL A 311 -8.59 4.66 -12.95
C VAL A 311 -9.64 3.79 -12.22
N CYS A 312 -10.73 4.38 -11.73
CA CYS A 312 -11.87 3.68 -11.14
C CYS A 312 -12.93 3.24 -12.18
N SER A 313 -12.89 3.78 -13.41
CA SER A 313 -13.89 3.47 -14.44
C SER A 313 -13.73 2.06 -15.00
N SER A 314 -14.64 1.15 -14.68
CA SER A 314 -14.65 -0.23 -15.22
C SER A 314 -14.66 -0.25 -16.74
N LEU A 315 -15.43 0.67 -17.38
CA LEU A 315 -15.46 0.79 -18.84
C LEU A 315 -14.12 1.20 -19.42
N PHE A 316 -13.43 2.15 -18.80
CA PHE A 316 -12.11 2.59 -19.23
C PHE A 316 -11.07 1.48 -19.01
N LYS A 317 -11.07 0.83 -17.86
CA LYS A 317 -10.16 -0.30 -17.53
C LYS A 317 -10.34 -1.46 -18.54
N ALA A 318 -11.58 -1.78 -18.93
CA ALA A 318 -11.86 -2.77 -19.96
C ALA A 318 -11.38 -2.35 -21.36
N ALA A 319 -11.43 -1.05 -21.69
CA ALA A 319 -10.87 -0.53 -22.94
C ALA A 319 -9.34 -0.70 -22.98
N MET A 320 -8.66 -0.43 -21.87
CA MET A 320 -7.20 -0.61 -21.76
C MET A 320 -6.78 -2.07 -21.90
N PHE A 321 -7.56 -3.00 -21.35
CA PHE A 321 -7.38 -4.44 -21.59
C PHE A 321 -7.52 -4.80 -23.07
N GLY A 322 -8.55 -4.23 -23.74
CA GLY A 322 -8.80 -4.45 -25.16
C GLY A 322 -7.93 -3.63 -26.12
N GLU A 323 -6.96 -2.84 -25.59
CA GLU A 323 -6.09 -1.95 -26.38
C GLU A 323 -6.86 -0.94 -27.24
N ASP A 324 -8.04 -0.51 -26.74
CA ASP A 324 -8.92 0.46 -27.37
C ASP A 324 -8.61 1.88 -26.84
N ALA A 325 -8.18 2.79 -27.72
CA ALA A 325 -7.87 4.18 -27.38
C ALA A 325 -9.13 5.01 -27.15
N ASN A 326 -10.00 4.52 -26.28
CA ASN A 326 -11.34 5.03 -26.03
C ASN A 326 -11.32 6.31 -25.16
N TRP A 327 -10.91 7.42 -25.76
CA TRP A 327 -10.91 8.73 -25.10
C TRP A 327 -12.31 9.15 -24.62
N GLY A 328 -13.37 8.70 -25.29
CA GLY A 328 -14.75 8.97 -24.87
C GLY A 328 -15.05 8.41 -23.48
N ARG A 329 -14.49 7.23 -23.11
CA ARG A 329 -14.61 6.66 -21.76
C ARG A 329 -13.81 7.45 -20.73
N VAL A 330 -12.67 8.04 -21.13
CA VAL A 330 -11.90 8.94 -20.28
C VAL A 330 -12.73 10.19 -19.97
N LEU A 331 -13.26 10.88 -21.00
CA LEU A 331 -14.09 12.07 -20.79
C LEU A 331 -15.38 11.77 -20.02
N CYS A 332 -15.99 10.59 -20.25
CA CYS A 332 -17.13 10.16 -19.47
C CYS A 332 -16.78 10.02 -17.98
N ALA A 333 -15.62 9.40 -17.66
CA ALA A 333 -15.14 9.26 -16.28
C ALA A 333 -14.84 10.61 -15.62
N ILE A 334 -14.21 11.51 -16.35
CA ILE A 334 -13.97 12.89 -15.90
C ILE A 334 -15.31 13.63 -15.67
N GLY A 335 -16.28 13.46 -16.57
CA GLY A 335 -17.56 14.17 -16.54
C GLY A 335 -18.47 13.84 -15.37
N TYR A 336 -18.34 12.67 -14.75
CA TYR A 336 -19.06 12.33 -13.51
C TYR A 336 -18.20 12.47 -12.25
N ALA A 337 -16.95 12.93 -12.38
CA ALA A 337 -16.11 13.21 -11.23
C ALA A 337 -16.75 14.34 -10.39
N ASN A 338 -16.77 14.16 -9.08
CA ASN A 338 -17.31 15.18 -8.16
C ASN A 338 -16.30 16.33 -7.95
N ALA A 339 -16.05 17.08 -9.02
CA ALA A 339 -15.12 18.21 -9.06
C ALA A 339 -15.63 19.28 -10.05
N GLU A 340 -15.30 20.54 -9.78
CA GLU A 340 -15.71 21.68 -10.59
C GLU A 340 -14.60 22.09 -11.55
N PHE A 341 -14.82 21.98 -12.85
CA PHE A 341 -13.94 22.41 -13.93
C PHE A 341 -14.71 22.52 -15.25
N ASP A 342 -14.11 23.22 -16.25
CA ASP A 342 -14.69 23.39 -17.58
C ASP A 342 -14.22 22.26 -18.51
N ILE A 343 -15.11 21.32 -18.83
CA ILE A 343 -14.81 20.18 -19.70
C ILE A 343 -14.34 20.60 -21.10
N ASN A 344 -14.75 21.79 -21.60
CA ASN A 344 -14.36 22.29 -22.92
C ASN A 344 -12.89 22.73 -23.02
N LYS A 345 -12.15 22.66 -21.92
CA LYS A 345 -10.70 22.97 -21.87
C LYS A 345 -9.84 21.72 -21.68
N VAL A 346 -10.45 20.54 -21.50
CA VAL A 346 -9.74 19.31 -21.17
C VAL A 346 -9.03 18.75 -22.39
N ASP A 347 -7.74 18.47 -22.23
CA ASP A 347 -6.93 17.71 -23.18
C ASP A 347 -6.64 16.32 -22.60
N VAL A 348 -6.55 15.30 -23.47
CA VAL A 348 -6.19 13.93 -23.09
C VAL A 348 -5.23 13.33 -24.10
N ASP A 349 -4.12 12.79 -23.56
CA ASP A 349 -3.14 12.04 -24.32
C ASP A 349 -2.98 10.63 -23.71
N LEU A 350 -2.70 9.63 -24.53
CA LEU A 350 -2.34 8.28 -24.08
C LEU A 350 -0.87 8.05 -24.42
N ARG A 351 -0.10 7.60 -23.43
CA ARG A 351 1.35 7.48 -23.54
C ARG A 351 1.86 6.16 -22.99
N SER A 352 2.92 5.65 -23.58
CA SER A 352 3.70 4.51 -23.07
C SER A 352 5.16 4.60 -23.52
N LYS A 353 5.95 3.57 -23.23
CA LYS A 353 7.33 3.43 -23.78
C LYS A 353 7.39 3.46 -25.31
N TYR A 354 6.29 3.27 -26.01
CA TYR A 354 6.21 3.27 -27.46
C TYR A 354 5.82 4.62 -28.06
N GLY A 355 5.59 5.64 -27.26
CA GLY A 355 5.29 7.00 -27.68
C GLY A 355 4.00 7.55 -27.08
N THR A 356 3.52 8.63 -27.66
CA THR A 356 2.31 9.36 -27.24
C THR A 356 1.34 9.48 -28.41
N VAL A 357 0.05 9.31 -28.13
CA VAL A 357 -1.04 9.61 -29.05
C VAL A 357 -1.98 10.62 -28.41
N GLU A 358 -2.16 11.77 -29.06
CA GLU A 358 -3.14 12.77 -28.68
C GLU A 358 -4.52 12.27 -29.14
N VAL A 359 -5.51 12.25 -28.24
CA VAL A 359 -6.83 11.68 -28.53
C VAL A 359 -7.98 12.68 -28.30
N CYS A 360 -7.75 13.73 -27.50
CA CYS A 360 -8.73 14.76 -27.21
C CYS A 360 -8.06 16.12 -27.00
N LYS A 361 -8.66 17.17 -27.54
CA LYS A 361 -8.29 18.57 -27.35
C LYS A 361 -9.53 19.41 -27.09
N ASN A 362 -9.46 20.31 -26.10
CA ASN A 362 -10.55 21.20 -25.72
C ASN A 362 -11.90 20.44 -25.56
N GLY A 363 -11.89 19.31 -24.88
CA GLY A 363 -13.07 18.49 -24.60
C GLY A 363 -13.65 17.76 -25.82
N SER A 364 -12.96 17.75 -26.96
CA SER A 364 -13.42 17.13 -28.20
C SER A 364 -12.38 16.16 -28.75
N GLY A 365 -12.85 15.04 -29.31
CA GLY A 365 -11.98 14.08 -30.00
C GLY A 365 -11.31 14.70 -31.21
N ILE A 366 -10.08 14.29 -31.45
CA ILE A 366 -9.31 14.67 -32.64
C ILE A 366 -8.97 13.43 -33.47
N GLU A 367 -8.63 13.63 -34.75
CA GLU A 367 -8.14 12.52 -35.59
C GLU A 367 -6.77 12.03 -35.10
N PHE A 368 -6.61 10.73 -34.96
CA PHE A 368 -5.35 10.09 -34.61
C PHE A 368 -5.17 8.77 -35.38
N SER A 369 -3.93 8.26 -35.41
CA SER A 369 -3.64 6.98 -36.04
C SER A 369 -3.99 5.81 -35.13
N GLU A 370 -4.95 4.98 -35.52
CA GLU A 370 -5.31 3.75 -34.81
C GLU A 370 -4.12 2.78 -34.71
N GLU A 371 -3.28 2.66 -35.72
CA GLU A 371 -2.06 1.83 -35.70
C GLU A 371 -1.09 2.32 -34.61
N LYS A 372 -0.88 3.64 -34.52
CA LYS A 372 -0.05 4.25 -33.49
C LYS A 372 -0.66 4.05 -32.11
N ALA A 373 -1.97 4.22 -31.98
CA ALA A 373 -2.69 4.02 -30.71
C ALA A 373 -2.58 2.57 -30.22
N ALA A 374 -2.84 1.59 -31.09
CA ALA A 374 -2.68 0.16 -30.78
C ALA A 374 -1.25 -0.16 -30.31
N LYS A 375 -0.23 0.39 -30.99
CA LYS A 375 1.16 0.21 -30.57
C LYS A 375 1.45 0.84 -29.19
N VAL A 376 0.92 2.02 -28.89
CA VAL A 376 1.08 2.66 -27.58
C VAL A 376 0.41 1.81 -26.49
N LEU A 377 -0.80 1.33 -26.76
CA LEU A 377 -1.59 0.56 -25.79
C LEU A 377 -1.17 -0.91 -25.62
N SER A 378 -0.31 -1.44 -26.50
CA SER A 378 0.27 -2.79 -26.33
C SER A 378 1.30 -2.87 -25.19
N SER A 379 1.65 -1.75 -24.58
CA SER A 379 2.57 -1.70 -23.42
C SER A 379 1.89 -2.26 -22.16
N ASP A 380 2.69 -2.82 -21.29
CA ASP A 380 2.33 -3.22 -19.92
C ASP A 380 2.18 -2.06 -18.92
N GLU A 381 2.55 -0.84 -19.34
CA GLU A 381 2.42 0.41 -18.57
C GLU A 381 1.88 1.50 -19.47
N ILE A 382 0.70 2.02 -19.11
CA ILE A 382 -0.02 3.05 -19.85
C ILE A 382 -0.18 4.28 -18.96
N TYR A 383 0.16 5.43 -19.51
CA TYR A 383 -0.04 6.74 -18.90
C TYR A 383 -1.23 7.42 -19.57
N ILE A 384 -2.12 7.96 -18.77
CA ILE A 384 -3.25 8.78 -19.20
C ILE A 384 -2.95 10.20 -18.74
N ASP A 385 -2.45 11.02 -19.65
CA ASP A 385 -2.06 12.40 -19.38
C ASP A 385 -3.29 13.29 -19.65
N ILE A 386 -3.84 13.90 -18.60
CA ILE A 386 -4.99 14.81 -18.64
C ILE A 386 -4.49 16.20 -18.29
N ASN A 387 -4.84 17.20 -19.09
CA ASN A 387 -4.63 18.59 -18.74
C ASN A 387 -5.97 19.32 -18.67
N LEU A 388 -6.32 19.85 -17.49
CA LEU A 388 -7.54 20.63 -17.33
C LEU A 388 -7.42 22.06 -17.86
N ASN A 389 -6.20 22.58 -18.02
CA ASN A 389 -5.91 23.95 -18.51
C ASN A 389 -6.58 25.05 -17.67
N GLN A 390 -6.73 24.87 -16.35
CA GLN A 390 -7.45 25.78 -15.47
C GLN A 390 -6.72 26.15 -14.18
N GLY A 391 -5.46 25.74 -14.05
CA GLY A 391 -4.63 26.02 -12.89
C GLY A 391 -3.23 25.43 -13.02
N ASN A 392 -2.55 25.24 -11.88
CA ASN A 392 -1.18 24.73 -11.83
C ASN A 392 -1.03 23.49 -10.94
N GLU A 393 -2.11 23.03 -10.34
CA GLU A 393 -2.06 21.85 -9.48
C GLU A 393 -2.12 20.57 -10.32
N ASN A 394 -1.55 19.51 -9.75
CA ASN A 394 -1.49 18.21 -10.39
C ASN A 394 -1.68 17.08 -9.40
N ALA A 395 -2.04 15.90 -9.90
CA ALA A 395 -2.07 14.66 -9.12
C ALA A 395 -1.87 13.46 -10.03
N THR A 396 -1.40 12.35 -9.44
CA THR A 396 -1.34 11.05 -10.10
C THR A 396 -2.23 10.06 -9.36
N ALA A 397 -2.98 9.27 -10.11
CA ALA A 397 -3.69 8.10 -9.61
C ALA A 397 -3.22 6.83 -10.31
N TRP A 398 -3.21 5.73 -9.57
CA TRP A 398 -2.73 4.44 -10.05
C TRP A 398 -3.85 3.41 -10.06
N GLY A 399 -3.87 2.58 -11.08
CA GLY A 399 -4.80 1.48 -11.22
C GLY A 399 -4.26 0.43 -12.17
N CYS A 400 -5.10 -0.51 -12.52
CA CYS A 400 -4.81 -1.54 -13.52
C CYS A 400 -5.97 -1.70 -14.48
N ASP A 401 -5.76 -2.42 -15.58
CA ASP A 401 -6.83 -2.82 -16.49
C ASP A 401 -7.82 -3.79 -15.80
N LEU A 402 -8.94 -4.08 -16.47
CA LEU A 402 -9.94 -5.05 -16.01
C LEU A 402 -10.02 -6.20 -17.01
N THR A 403 -9.59 -7.37 -16.57
CA THR A 403 -9.44 -8.58 -17.39
C THR A 403 -10.48 -9.65 -17.04
N TYR A 404 -10.59 -10.69 -17.85
CA TYR A 404 -11.38 -11.88 -17.52
C TYR A 404 -10.83 -12.62 -16.30
N ASP A 405 -9.53 -12.58 -16.07
CA ASP A 405 -8.90 -13.26 -14.94
C ASP A 405 -9.29 -12.64 -13.60
N TYR A 406 -9.60 -11.34 -13.53
CA TYR A 406 -10.18 -10.73 -12.32
C TYR A 406 -11.46 -11.45 -11.89
N VAL A 407 -12.39 -11.65 -12.84
CA VAL A 407 -13.66 -12.33 -12.56
C VAL A 407 -13.44 -13.79 -12.18
N LYS A 408 -12.52 -14.48 -12.86
CA LYS A 408 -12.15 -15.88 -12.56
C LYS A 408 -11.57 -16.04 -11.16
N ILE A 409 -10.58 -15.21 -10.80
CA ILE A 409 -9.92 -15.25 -9.49
C ILE A 409 -10.96 -15.02 -8.38
N ASN A 410 -11.80 -14.00 -8.50
CA ASN A 410 -12.78 -13.64 -7.47
C ASN A 410 -13.99 -14.58 -7.44
N GLY A 411 -14.37 -15.15 -8.57
CA GLY A 411 -15.40 -16.19 -8.65
C GLY A 411 -14.99 -17.50 -8.00
N ASP A 412 -13.70 -17.83 -8.04
CA ASP A 412 -13.12 -19.05 -7.43
C ASP A 412 -12.63 -18.81 -5.99
N TYR A 413 -12.46 -17.55 -5.56
CA TYR A 413 -12.03 -17.20 -4.21
C TYR A 413 -13.15 -17.51 -3.22
N ARG A 414 -13.10 -18.73 -2.66
CA ARG A 414 -14.06 -19.17 -1.65
C ARG A 414 -13.48 -18.99 -0.25
N THR A 415 -14.30 -18.41 0.57
CA THR A 415 -14.04 -18.26 2.01
C THR A 415 -14.19 -19.56 2.76
#